data_723e40f452d0a86e3f5496029bfb516a
#
_entry.id   723e40f452d0a86e3f5496029bfb516a
#
_cell.length_a   1.000
_cell.length_b   1.000
_cell.length_c   1.000
_cell.angle_alpha   90.00
_cell.angle_beta   90.00
_cell.angle_gamma   90.00
#
_symmetry.space_group_name_H-M   'P 1'
#
loop_
_entity.id
_entity.type
_entity.pdbx_description
1 polymer ?
#
loop_
_entity_poly.entity_id
_entity_poly.type
_entity_poly.pdbx_seq_one_letter_code
_entity_poly.pdbx_strand_id
1 'polypeptide(L)'
;MVKVLLVTTGNNAVRMALSAMNNIDLCVVDMNDYQSVTPKMFLMDLKGILQKSAAQMLLTWRCPYILPSDIFTVLEYGAFNLHPSLLPAYPGLNPWDVIYRNGETVTGVTLHKMSIQADAGEIVCQERFSIAGIPYEDARTISDTVASNIISDFILNF
;
A
#
# COMPACT_ATOMS: atom_id res chain seq x y z
N MET A 1 -8.07 -10.71 -17.22
CA MET A 1 -7.89 -9.41 -16.53
C MET A 1 -8.02 -9.67 -15.04
N VAL A 2 -6.97 -9.38 -14.28
CA VAL A 2 -6.95 -9.61 -12.82
C VAL A 2 -7.81 -8.55 -12.13
N LYS A 3 -8.67 -8.98 -11.22
CA LYS A 3 -9.50 -8.08 -10.41
C LYS A 3 -8.72 -7.64 -9.16
N VAL A 4 -8.37 -6.37 -9.13
CA VAL A 4 -7.56 -5.76 -8.07
C VAL A 4 -8.40 -4.84 -7.23
N LEU A 5 -8.37 -5.01 -5.91
CA LEU A 5 -8.90 -4.05 -4.95
C LEU A 5 -7.74 -3.23 -4.38
N LEU A 6 -7.78 -1.93 -4.59
CA LEU A 6 -6.85 -0.98 -3.99
C LEU A 6 -7.50 -0.27 -2.81
N VAL A 7 -6.88 -0.36 -1.63
CA VAL A 7 -7.21 0.48 -0.47
C VAL A 7 -6.14 1.55 -0.33
N THR A 8 -6.53 2.81 -0.46
CA THR A 8 -5.58 3.94 -0.45
C THR A 8 -6.22 5.21 0.05
N THR A 9 -5.43 6.24 0.31
CA THR A 9 -5.91 7.57 0.72
C THR A 9 -5.81 8.55 -0.44
N GLY A 10 -6.94 9.05 -0.90
CA GLY A 10 -7.04 10.10 -1.93
C GLY A 10 -6.58 9.68 -3.32
N ASN A 11 -6.45 10.68 -4.18
CA ASN A 11 -5.96 10.51 -5.55
C ASN A 11 -4.44 10.69 -5.57
N ASN A 12 -3.71 9.61 -5.40
CA ASN A 12 -2.25 9.59 -5.38
C ASN A 12 -1.66 8.87 -6.60
N ALA A 13 -0.33 8.91 -6.74
CA ALA A 13 0.37 8.34 -7.89
C ALA A 13 0.10 6.83 -8.08
N VAL A 14 -0.03 6.06 -7.00
CA VAL A 14 -0.35 4.62 -7.07
C VAL A 14 -1.73 4.38 -7.68
N ARG A 15 -2.76 5.12 -7.21
CA ARG A 15 -4.11 5.03 -7.76
C ARG A 15 -4.14 5.42 -9.23
N MET A 16 -3.46 6.51 -9.60
CA MET A 16 -3.39 6.97 -10.98
C MET A 16 -2.70 5.96 -11.89
N ALA A 17 -1.58 5.40 -11.45
CA ALA A 17 -0.84 4.39 -12.20
C ALA A 17 -1.69 3.14 -12.48
N LEU A 18 -2.34 2.59 -11.45
CA LEU A 18 -3.21 1.43 -11.60
C LEU A 18 -4.45 1.72 -12.47
N SER A 19 -5.03 2.92 -12.35
CA SER A 19 -6.20 3.32 -13.17
C SER A 19 -5.89 3.46 -14.66
N ALA A 20 -4.63 3.66 -15.02
CA ALA A 20 -4.18 3.74 -16.41
C ALA A 20 -3.90 2.36 -17.05
N MET A 21 -3.92 1.29 -16.27
CA MET A 21 -3.62 -0.06 -16.75
C MET A 21 -4.84 -0.72 -17.40
N ASN A 22 -4.62 -1.36 -18.56
CA ASN A 22 -5.68 -2.03 -19.30
C ASN A 22 -5.76 -3.55 -19.02
N ASN A 23 -4.81 -4.08 -18.26
CA ASN A 23 -4.72 -5.52 -17.95
C ASN A 23 -5.34 -5.90 -16.61
N ILE A 24 -5.85 -4.93 -15.86
CA ILE A 24 -6.55 -5.15 -14.58
C ILE A 24 -7.96 -4.57 -14.58
N ASP A 25 -8.82 -5.12 -13.73
CA ASP A 25 -10.12 -4.58 -13.34
C ASP A 25 -9.96 -3.99 -11.93
N LEU A 26 -9.88 -2.66 -11.84
CA LEU A 26 -9.54 -1.95 -10.60
C LEU A 26 -10.78 -1.49 -9.85
N CYS A 27 -10.93 -1.95 -8.61
CA CYS A 27 -11.84 -1.39 -7.61
C CYS A 27 -11.03 -0.58 -6.60
N VAL A 28 -11.48 0.61 -6.23
CA VAL A 28 -10.78 1.49 -5.28
C VAL A 28 -11.63 1.73 -4.04
N VAL A 29 -11.02 1.57 -2.88
CA VAL A 29 -11.55 2.00 -1.59
C VAL A 29 -10.70 3.20 -1.12
N ASP A 30 -11.31 4.39 -1.13
CA ASP A 30 -10.65 5.61 -0.67
C ASP A 30 -10.83 5.79 0.83
N MET A 31 -9.73 5.82 1.57
CA MET A 31 -9.75 5.98 3.03
C MET A 31 -10.30 7.33 3.49
N ASN A 32 -10.35 8.34 2.60
CA ASN A 32 -11.00 9.61 2.90
C ASN A 32 -12.51 9.45 3.17
N ASP A 33 -13.15 8.45 2.59
CA ASP A 33 -14.56 8.13 2.82
C ASP A 33 -14.81 7.51 4.21
N TYR A 34 -13.72 7.12 4.91
CA TYR A 34 -13.76 6.42 6.20
C TYR A 34 -13.21 7.23 7.39
N GLN A 35 -13.03 8.53 7.25
CA GLN A 35 -12.41 9.38 8.30
C GLN A 35 -13.19 9.38 9.63
N SER A 36 -14.51 9.19 9.58
CA SER A 36 -15.39 9.18 10.76
C SER A 36 -15.89 7.78 11.13
N VAL A 37 -15.30 6.73 10.57
CA VAL A 37 -15.75 5.34 10.72
C VAL A 37 -14.81 4.60 11.65
N THR A 38 -15.37 3.76 12.52
CA THR A 38 -14.54 2.91 13.38
C THR A 38 -13.82 1.83 12.56
N PRO A 39 -12.64 1.34 13.03
CA PRO A 39 -11.94 0.24 12.36
C PRO A 39 -12.84 -0.97 12.08
N LYS A 40 -13.73 -1.31 13.03
CA LYS A 40 -14.68 -2.42 12.88
C LYS A 40 -15.65 -2.20 11.73
N MET A 41 -16.21 -1.01 11.59
CA MET A 41 -17.13 -0.67 10.49
C MET A 41 -16.40 -0.71 9.15
N PHE A 42 -15.20 -0.12 9.07
CA PHE A 42 -14.36 -0.19 7.87
C PHE A 42 -14.10 -1.64 7.44
N LEU A 43 -13.71 -2.52 8.38
CA LEU A 43 -13.41 -3.92 8.08
C LEU A 43 -14.66 -4.69 7.61
N MET A 44 -15.84 -4.37 8.13
CA MET A 44 -17.11 -4.97 7.67
C MET A 44 -17.41 -4.53 6.23
N ASP A 45 -17.28 -3.25 5.92
CA ASP A 45 -17.49 -2.72 4.58
C ASP A 45 -16.47 -3.30 3.59
N LEU A 46 -15.19 -3.37 3.97
CA LEU A 46 -14.12 -3.92 3.15
C LEU A 46 -14.42 -5.39 2.77
N LYS A 47 -14.88 -6.20 3.73
CA LYS A 47 -15.31 -7.58 3.45
C LYS A 47 -16.47 -7.64 2.44
N GLY A 48 -17.46 -6.78 2.59
CA GLY A 48 -18.56 -6.67 1.65
C GLY A 48 -18.11 -6.25 0.25
N ILE A 49 -17.18 -5.32 0.15
CA ILE A 49 -16.60 -4.85 -1.12
C ILE A 49 -15.79 -5.97 -1.77
N LEU A 50 -14.95 -6.68 -1.03
CA LEU A 50 -14.19 -7.83 -1.54
C LEU A 50 -15.09 -8.90 -2.15
N GLN A 51 -16.18 -9.23 -1.48
CA GLN A 51 -17.17 -10.20 -1.99
C GLN A 51 -17.86 -9.70 -3.26
N LYS A 52 -18.32 -8.44 -3.29
CA LYS A 52 -19.04 -7.85 -4.43
C LYS A 52 -18.14 -7.63 -5.65
N SER A 53 -16.93 -7.19 -5.46
CA SER A 53 -15.97 -6.95 -6.55
C SER A 53 -15.40 -8.25 -7.11
N ALA A 54 -15.51 -9.35 -6.37
CA ALA A 54 -14.83 -10.61 -6.67
C ALA A 54 -13.32 -10.40 -6.88
N ALA A 55 -12.72 -9.52 -6.06
CA ALA A 55 -11.31 -9.19 -6.16
C ALA A 55 -10.44 -10.44 -5.95
N GLN A 56 -9.42 -10.58 -6.76
CA GLN A 56 -8.47 -11.69 -6.73
C GLN A 56 -7.16 -11.29 -6.03
N MET A 57 -6.88 -9.99 -6.01
CA MET A 57 -5.72 -9.39 -5.37
C MET A 57 -6.13 -8.16 -4.55
N LEU A 58 -5.51 -7.99 -3.39
CA LEU A 58 -5.63 -6.79 -2.58
C LEU A 58 -4.29 -6.05 -2.55
N LEU A 59 -4.33 -4.77 -2.80
CA LEU A 59 -3.21 -3.85 -2.67
C LEU A 59 -3.54 -2.76 -1.66
N THR A 60 -2.59 -2.40 -0.80
CA THR A 60 -2.76 -1.25 0.10
C THR A 60 -1.60 -0.27 -0.04
N TRP A 61 -1.93 1.01 -0.02
CA TRP A 61 -1.01 2.13 0.07
C TRP A 61 -1.59 3.20 0.98
N ARG A 62 -0.90 3.53 2.07
CA ARG A 62 -1.38 4.49 3.07
C ARG A 62 -2.69 4.08 3.74
N CYS A 63 -2.94 2.79 3.91
CA CYS A 63 -4.05 2.29 4.71
C CYS A 63 -3.70 2.43 6.20
N PRO A 64 -4.49 3.15 7.00
CA PRO A 64 -4.19 3.36 8.42
C PRO A 64 -4.61 2.19 9.32
N TYR A 65 -5.21 1.15 8.76
CA TYR A 65 -5.72 0.01 9.51
C TYR A 65 -4.93 -1.26 9.24
N ILE A 66 -4.71 -2.03 10.32
CA ILE A 66 -4.20 -3.39 10.20
C ILE A 66 -5.34 -4.29 9.75
N LEU A 67 -5.14 -5.00 8.65
CA LEU A 67 -6.13 -5.91 8.09
C LEU A 67 -5.94 -7.32 8.70
N PRO A 68 -7.00 -7.94 9.23
CA PRO A 68 -6.92 -9.28 9.76
C PRO A 68 -6.77 -10.32 8.66
N SER A 69 -6.18 -11.47 9.01
CA SER A 69 -5.80 -12.51 8.04
C SER A 69 -6.98 -13.09 7.23
N ASP A 70 -8.17 -13.11 7.79
CA ASP A 70 -9.38 -13.59 7.11
C ASP A 70 -9.83 -12.70 5.93
N ILE A 71 -9.27 -11.48 5.81
CA ILE A 71 -9.49 -10.61 4.65
C ILE A 71 -8.59 -11.00 3.49
N PHE A 72 -7.34 -11.36 3.73
CA PHE A 72 -6.37 -11.54 2.66
C PHE A 72 -6.01 -13.00 2.34
N THR A 73 -6.25 -13.94 3.24
CA THR A 73 -5.95 -15.37 2.99
C THR A 73 -6.90 -16.04 2.02
N VAL A 74 -8.03 -15.41 1.69
CA VAL A 74 -9.05 -15.94 0.75
C VAL A 74 -8.83 -15.49 -0.69
N LEU A 75 -7.87 -14.61 -0.94
CA LEU A 75 -7.61 -14.03 -2.25
C LEU A 75 -6.72 -14.96 -3.08
N GLU A 76 -7.09 -15.16 -4.36
CA GLU A 76 -6.38 -16.07 -5.29
C GLU A 76 -4.91 -15.70 -5.46
N TYR A 77 -4.64 -14.41 -5.60
CA TYR A 77 -3.29 -13.86 -5.80
C TYR A 77 -2.70 -13.21 -4.56
N GLY A 78 -3.43 -13.27 -3.44
CA GLY A 78 -2.99 -12.76 -2.16
C GLY A 78 -3.17 -11.25 -1.97
N ALA A 79 -2.56 -10.76 -0.91
CA ALA A 79 -2.62 -9.36 -0.53
C ALA A 79 -1.21 -8.79 -0.32
N PHE A 80 -1.02 -7.57 -0.78
CA PHE A 80 0.27 -6.88 -0.74
C PHE A 80 0.11 -5.49 -0.16
N ASN A 81 1.13 -5.04 0.55
CA ASN A 81 1.21 -3.70 1.08
C ASN A 81 2.46 -3.00 0.55
N LEU A 82 2.27 -1.76 0.09
CA LEU A 82 3.36 -0.83 -0.13
C LEU A 82 3.64 -0.11 1.19
N HIS A 83 4.87 -0.23 1.69
CA HIS A 83 5.29 0.39 2.94
C HIS A 83 6.36 1.46 2.68
N PRO A 84 6.22 2.69 3.21
CA PRO A 84 7.12 3.80 2.87
C PRO A 84 8.39 3.79 3.72
N SER A 85 9.07 2.66 3.77
CA SER A 85 10.42 2.48 4.31
C SER A 85 11.12 1.29 3.67
N LEU A 86 12.41 1.14 3.94
CA LEU A 86 13.19 -0.06 3.60
C LEU A 86 13.04 -1.09 4.71
N LEU A 87 11.96 -1.89 4.68
CA LEU A 87 11.75 -2.97 5.65
C LEU A 87 12.96 -3.93 5.68
N PRO A 88 13.30 -4.49 6.84
CA PRO A 88 12.60 -4.48 8.13
C PRO A 88 12.82 -3.21 8.97
N ALA A 89 13.52 -2.20 8.47
CA ALA A 89 13.68 -0.93 9.17
C ALA A 89 12.38 -0.10 9.11
N TYR A 90 12.05 0.55 10.21
CA TYR A 90 10.92 1.47 10.32
C TYR A 90 9.56 0.85 9.96
N PRO A 91 9.14 -0.28 10.59
CA PRO A 91 7.81 -0.83 10.46
C PRO A 91 6.78 0.06 11.17
N GLY A 92 5.49 -0.13 10.85
CA GLY A 92 4.38 0.55 11.54
C GLY A 92 3.80 1.72 10.77
N LEU A 93 2.82 2.39 11.38
CA LEU A 93 1.94 3.33 10.68
C LEU A 93 2.58 4.65 10.25
N ASN A 94 3.60 5.13 10.93
CA ASN A 94 4.23 6.42 10.66
C ASN A 94 5.77 6.33 10.61
N PRO A 95 6.35 5.65 9.64
CA PRO A 95 7.80 5.51 9.54
C PRO A 95 8.50 6.87 9.30
N TRP A 96 7.86 7.79 8.60
CA TRP A 96 8.43 9.07 8.21
C TRP A 96 8.91 9.93 9.38
N ASP A 97 8.11 10.02 10.46
CA ASP A 97 8.47 10.82 11.64
C ASP A 97 9.74 10.29 12.30
N VAL A 98 9.89 8.97 12.33
CA VAL A 98 11.06 8.32 12.93
C VAL A 98 12.28 8.45 12.01
N ILE A 99 12.10 8.26 10.70
CA ILE A 99 13.15 8.39 9.67
C ILE A 99 13.78 9.79 9.75
N TYR A 100 12.97 10.84 9.74
CA TYR A 100 13.46 12.22 9.80
C TYR A 100 14.04 12.58 11.16
N ARG A 101 13.44 12.12 12.27
CA ARG A 101 13.98 12.33 13.61
C ARG A 101 15.35 11.69 13.80
N ASN A 102 15.58 10.55 13.16
CA ASN A 102 16.86 9.85 13.20
C ASN A 102 17.93 10.47 12.26
N GLY A 103 17.55 11.47 11.45
CA GLY A 103 18.47 12.11 10.53
C GLY A 103 18.91 11.22 9.37
N GLU A 104 18.05 10.28 8.97
CA GLU A 104 18.34 9.43 7.82
C GLU A 104 18.49 10.25 6.54
N THR A 105 19.39 9.83 5.69
CA THR A 105 19.63 10.47 4.38
C THR A 105 19.14 9.64 3.21
N VAL A 106 18.73 8.42 3.48
CA VAL A 106 18.20 7.46 2.51
C VAL A 106 17.01 6.74 3.12
N THR A 107 15.98 6.54 2.32
CA THR A 107 14.85 5.69 2.63
C THR A 107 14.40 4.93 1.37
N GLY A 108 13.21 4.40 1.36
CA GLY A 108 12.66 3.71 0.20
C GLY A 108 11.21 3.33 0.36
N VAL A 109 10.75 2.54 -0.57
CA VAL A 109 9.45 1.88 -0.52
C VAL A 109 9.64 0.38 -0.65
N THR A 110 8.92 -0.37 0.16
CA THR A 110 8.88 -1.84 0.13
C THR A 110 7.51 -2.32 -0.32
N LEU A 111 7.46 -3.17 -1.34
CA LEU A 111 6.30 -4.01 -1.63
C LEU A 111 6.51 -5.35 -0.93
N HIS A 112 5.57 -5.74 -0.08
CA HIS A 112 5.63 -7.02 0.63
C HIS A 112 4.27 -7.70 0.66
N LYS A 113 4.27 -9.03 0.82
CA LYS A 113 3.05 -9.79 1.09
C LYS A 113 2.52 -9.44 2.48
N MET A 114 1.21 -9.36 2.62
CA MET A 114 0.61 -9.23 3.95
C MET A 114 0.78 -10.51 4.75
N SER A 115 1.00 -10.36 6.04
CA SER A 115 1.10 -11.45 7.01
C SER A 115 0.34 -11.11 8.28
N ILE A 116 0.17 -12.10 9.17
CA ILE A 116 -0.51 -11.91 10.47
C ILE A 116 0.20 -10.82 11.30
N GLN A 117 1.53 -10.83 11.26
CA GLN A 117 2.32 -9.76 11.87
C GLN A 117 2.48 -8.62 10.85
N ALA A 118 2.04 -7.42 11.23
CA ALA A 118 2.13 -6.25 10.36
C ALA A 118 3.58 -6.00 9.92
N ASP A 119 3.74 -5.64 8.64
CA ASP A 119 5.00 -5.30 7.97
C ASP A 119 6.12 -6.37 8.06
N ALA A 120 5.75 -7.62 8.42
CA ALA A 120 6.69 -8.74 8.56
C ALA A 120 6.57 -9.81 7.47
N GLY A 121 5.74 -9.59 6.46
CA GLY A 121 5.57 -10.52 5.35
C GLY A 121 6.76 -10.53 4.39
N GLU A 122 6.79 -11.52 3.52
CA GLU A 122 7.82 -11.70 2.51
C GLU A 122 7.96 -10.44 1.63
N ILE A 123 9.17 -9.91 1.54
CA ILE A 123 9.49 -8.76 0.68
C ILE A 123 9.49 -9.23 -0.78
N VAL A 124 8.69 -8.59 -1.62
CA VAL A 124 8.64 -8.83 -3.06
C VAL A 124 9.71 -8.01 -3.76
N CYS A 125 9.76 -6.70 -3.49
CA CYS A 125 10.80 -5.81 -3.97
C CYS A 125 10.89 -4.55 -3.12
N GLN A 126 11.99 -3.85 -3.28
CA GLN A 126 12.26 -2.57 -2.62
C GLN A 126 12.94 -1.61 -3.59
N GLU A 127 12.61 -0.36 -3.51
CA GLU A 127 13.32 0.70 -4.21
C GLU A 127 13.74 1.79 -3.21
N ARG A 128 15.01 2.17 -3.27
CA ARG A 128 15.62 3.16 -2.37
C ARG A 128 15.81 4.49 -3.08
N PHE A 129 15.70 5.58 -2.31
CA PHE A 129 15.98 6.93 -2.79
C PHE A 129 16.60 7.81 -1.69
N SER A 130 17.32 8.85 -2.12
CA SER A 130 17.91 9.82 -1.20
C SER A 130 16.86 10.82 -0.71
N ILE A 131 16.95 11.16 0.58
CA ILE A 131 16.20 12.24 1.22
C ILE A 131 17.13 13.29 1.85
N ALA A 132 18.44 13.24 1.55
CA ALA A 132 19.41 14.19 2.05
C ALA A 132 19.07 15.62 1.61
N GLY A 133 18.77 16.49 2.59
CA GLY A 133 18.38 17.87 2.34
C GLY A 133 17.00 18.06 1.74
N ILE A 134 16.19 17.01 1.61
CA ILE A 134 14.85 17.07 1.06
C ILE A 134 13.85 17.33 2.20
N PRO A 135 12.93 18.31 2.07
CA PRO A 135 11.87 18.51 3.05
C PRO A 135 10.94 17.29 3.17
N TYR A 136 10.38 17.11 4.35
CA TYR A 136 9.50 15.98 4.69
C TYR A 136 8.38 15.75 3.67
N GLU A 137 7.65 16.81 3.28
CA GLU A 137 6.53 16.68 2.35
C GLU A 137 6.99 16.33 0.92
N ASP A 138 8.14 16.85 0.50
CA ASP A 138 8.70 16.54 -0.82
C ASP A 138 9.16 15.07 -0.88
N ALA A 139 9.77 14.56 0.20
CA ALA A 139 10.15 13.15 0.29
C ALA A 139 8.93 12.21 0.26
N ARG A 140 7.82 12.61 0.87
CA ARG A 140 6.56 11.85 0.76
C ARG A 140 6.03 11.82 -0.67
N THR A 141 6.15 12.92 -1.40
CA THR A 141 5.78 12.97 -2.82
C THR A 141 6.68 12.08 -3.68
N ILE A 142 7.99 12.07 -3.42
CA ILE A 142 8.93 11.14 -4.07
C ILE A 142 8.54 9.69 -3.77
N SER A 143 8.20 9.39 -2.52
CA SER A 143 7.73 8.05 -2.11
C SER A 143 6.48 7.60 -2.86
N ASP A 144 5.52 8.50 -3.12
CA ASP A 144 4.34 8.17 -3.94
C ASP A 144 4.74 7.79 -5.37
N THR A 145 5.69 8.50 -5.95
CA THR A 145 6.19 8.19 -7.30
C THR A 145 6.91 6.85 -7.33
N VAL A 146 7.79 6.60 -6.35
CA VAL A 146 8.48 5.31 -6.21
C VAL A 146 7.50 4.17 -6.02
N ALA A 147 6.49 4.34 -5.14
CA ALA A 147 5.44 3.35 -4.93
C ALA A 147 4.66 3.06 -6.22
N SER A 148 4.37 4.09 -7.02
CA SER A 148 3.67 3.92 -8.29
C SER A 148 4.49 3.14 -9.32
N ASN A 149 5.81 3.34 -9.38
CA ASN A 149 6.72 2.59 -10.25
C ASN A 149 6.77 1.11 -9.83
N ILE A 150 7.01 0.85 -8.54
CA ILE A 150 7.03 -0.50 -7.98
C ILE A 150 5.76 -1.28 -8.33
N ILE A 151 4.60 -0.68 -8.09
CA ILE A 151 3.34 -1.39 -8.31
C ILE A 151 3.04 -1.59 -9.80
N SER A 152 3.43 -0.62 -10.64
CA SER A 152 3.29 -0.75 -12.08
C SER A 152 4.11 -1.90 -12.62
N ASP A 153 5.38 -1.97 -12.24
CA ASP A 153 6.28 -3.06 -12.65
C ASP A 153 5.81 -4.41 -12.11
N PHE A 154 5.33 -4.45 -10.86
CA PHE A 154 4.76 -5.66 -10.27
C PHE A 154 3.56 -6.17 -11.07
N ILE A 155 2.59 -5.33 -11.37
CA ILE A 155 1.38 -5.71 -12.11
C ILE A 155 1.66 -6.07 -13.58
N LEU A 156 2.62 -5.42 -14.22
CA LEU A 156 3.00 -5.74 -15.61
C LEU A 156 3.69 -7.10 -15.74
N ASN A 157 4.34 -7.56 -14.68
CA ASN A 157 5.04 -8.84 -14.65
C ASN A 157 4.25 -9.95 -13.93
N PHE A 158 3.03 -9.65 -13.49
CA PHE A 158 2.13 -10.56 -12.80
C PHE A 158 1.29 -11.36 -13.81
#